data_793dcba967ba27be5483beaeb2b25933
#
_entry.id   793dcba967ba27be5483beaeb2b25933
#
_cell.length_a   1.000
_cell.length_b   1.000
_cell.length_c   1.000
_cell.angle_alpha   90.00
_cell.angle_beta   90.00
_cell.angle_gamma   90.00
#
_symmetry.space_group_name_H-M   'P 1'
#
loop_
_entity.id
_entity.type
_entity.pdbx_description
1 polymer ?
#
loop_
_entity_poly.entity_id
_entity_poly.type
_entity_poly.pdbx_seq_one_letter_code
_entity_poly.pdbx_strand_id
1 'polypeptide(L)'
;MVTSVGAARPEHVAILPFNTGLPLLVALAICAFVLLLLAGLYALAPLALIPVVGLVWMWARRSTVVNTRERVEVAPGLRLPVRPEREPTLTLSGMHCLLFADGVFFASLLFGLAFLSLVSPGPALPAWQPAFAVTAVGVAGMLALLALGNLLTGRALSRTEAGRPARACLAGSAGAHLVALVIVVVLALGQLPDPTRHAGDAVRAAIVAYAGLHVAVALLFSLFVLDEARRAALAPTDALRNGAAWQRYTLAVAGLSVLAIWAQGAGA
;
A
#
# COMPACT_ATOMS: atom_id res chain seq x y z
N MET A 1 -29.82 -11.55 -8.55
CA MET A 1 -30.09 -12.23 -7.28
C MET A 1 -29.20 -13.47 -7.23
N VAL A 2 -28.50 -13.68 -6.15
CA VAL A 2 -27.64 -14.84 -5.92
C VAL A 2 -28.33 -15.72 -4.87
N THR A 3 -28.36 -17.03 -5.10
CA THR A 3 -28.98 -18.01 -4.21
C THR A 3 -27.93 -18.90 -3.58
N SER A 4 -28.22 -19.44 -2.39
CA SER A 4 -27.36 -20.44 -1.73
C SER A 4 -27.30 -21.73 -2.52
N VAL A 5 -26.13 -22.36 -2.61
CA VAL A 5 -25.90 -23.56 -3.43
C VAL A 5 -26.66 -24.78 -2.94
N GLY A 6 -26.98 -24.89 -1.64
CA GLY A 6 -27.64 -26.07 -1.07
C GLY A 6 -29.12 -25.91 -0.85
N ALA A 7 -29.63 -24.69 -0.65
CA ALA A 7 -31.03 -24.47 -0.23
C ALA A 7 -31.87 -23.63 -1.22
N ALA A 8 -31.24 -23.17 -2.32
CA ALA A 8 -31.86 -22.27 -3.31
C ALA A 8 -32.51 -21.02 -2.69
N ARG A 9 -32.08 -20.63 -1.48
CA ARG A 9 -32.62 -19.45 -0.80
C ARG A 9 -31.91 -18.20 -1.30
N PRO A 10 -32.63 -17.09 -1.52
CA PRO A 10 -32.01 -15.83 -1.92
C PRO A 10 -31.11 -15.29 -0.79
N GLU A 11 -29.83 -15.11 -1.05
CA GLU A 11 -28.83 -14.65 -0.07
C GLU A 11 -28.50 -13.16 -0.23
N HIS A 12 -28.24 -12.74 -1.46
CA HIS A 12 -27.87 -11.36 -1.72
C HIS A 12 -28.14 -10.94 -3.17
N VAL A 13 -28.08 -9.63 -3.43
CA VAL A 13 -28.20 -9.05 -4.76
C VAL A 13 -26.80 -8.67 -5.25
N ALA A 14 -26.32 -9.30 -6.32
CA ALA A 14 -25.11 -8.84 -6.99
C ALA A 14 -25.46 -7.66 -7.90
N ILE A 15 -24.92 -6.49 -7.62
CA ILE A 15 -24.98 -5.34 -8.52
C ILE A 15 -23.77 -5.44 -9.46
N LEU A 16 -24.05 -5.66 -10.74
CA LEU A 16 -22.98 -5.66 -11.75
C LEU A 16 -22.49 -4.24 -11.98
N PRO A 17 -21.16 -4.03 -12.09
CA PRO A 17 -20.60 -2.72 -12.41
C PRO A 17 -21.08 -2.29 -13.79
N PHE A 18 -21.33 -0.98 -13.95
CA PHE A 18 -21.65 -0.41 -15.25
C PHE A 18 -20.44 -0.52 -16.19
N ASN A 19 -20.71 -0.61 -17.49
CA ASN A 19 -19.66 -0.52 -18.51
C ASN A 19 -18.92 0.80 -18.37
N THR A 20 -17.63 0.72 -18.14
CA THR A 20 -16.76 1.89 -17.98
C THR A 20 -15.46 1.68 -18.73
N GLY A 21 -14.94 2.73 -19.39
CA GLY A 21 -13.63 2.71 -20.04
C GLY A 21 -12.44 2.87 -19.07
N LEU A 22 -12.70 3.07 -17.77
CA LEU A 22 -11.63 3.31 -16.79
C LEU A 22 -10.58 2.19 -16.73
N PRO A 23 -10.92 0.88 -16.74
CA PRO A 23 -9.91 -0.18 -16.76
C PRO A 23 -8.98 -0.09 -17.96
N LEU A 24 -9.52 0.23 -19.14
CA LEU A 24 -8.72 0.43 -20.35
C LEU A 24 -7.79 1.63 -20.21
N LEU A 25 -8.29 2.76 -19.69
CA LEU A 25 -7.47 3.95 -19.48
C LEU A 25 -6.34 3.71 -18.46
N VAL A 26 -6.63 2.98 -17.37
CA VAL A 26 -5.62 2.57 -16.40
C VAL A 26 -4.56 1.69 -17.06
N ALA A 27 -4.97 0.70 -17.85
CA ALA A 27 -4.04 -0.19 -18.55
C ALA A 27 -3.13 0.60 -19.54
N LEU A 28 -3.70 1.54 -20.27
CA LEU A 28 -2.93 2.42 -21.17
C LEU A 28 -1.94 3.32 -20.41
N ALA A 29 -2.35 3.87 -19.28
CA ALA A 29 -1.48 4.69 -18.44
C ALA A 29 -0.31 3.88 -17.85
N ILE A 30 -0.56 2.64 -17.37
CA ILE A 30 0.48 1.72 -16.92
C ILE A 30 1.40 1.34 -18.08
N CYS A 31 0.85 1.05 -19.26
CA CYS A 31 1.63 0.75 -20.45
C CYS A 31 2.57 1.92 -20.82
N ALA A 32 2.07 3.15 -20.81
CA ALA A 32 2.88 4.34 -21.05
C ALA A 32 4.02 4.48 -20.05
N PHE A 33 3.75 4.25 -18.75
CA PHE A 33 4.77 4.24 -17.71
C PHE A 33 5.89 3.22 -17.99
N VAL A 34 5.50 1.97 -18.33
CA VAL A 34 6.46 0.90 -18.64
C VAL A 34 7.27 1.23 -19.91
N LEU A 35 6.62 1.76 -20.95
CA LEU A 35 7.30 2.15 -22.19
C LEU A 35 8.32 3.27 -21.98
N LEU A 36 8.04 4.25 -21.10
CA LEU A 36 9.00 5.30 -20.75
C LEU A 36 10.24 4.72 -20.06
N LEU A 37 10.04 3.73 -19.16
CA LEU A 37 11.17 3.04 -18.52
C LEU A 37 11.99 2.24 -19.54
N LEU A 38 11.35 1.50 -20.45
CA LEU A 38 12.03 0.74 -21.49
C LEU A 38 12.78 1.63 -22.50
N ALA A 39 12.24 2.82 -22.78
CA ALA A 39 12.88 3.81 -23.64
C ALA A 39 14.04 4.56 -22.95
N GLY A 40 14.33 4.27 -21.68
CA GLY A 40 15.37 4.97 -20.90
C GLY A 40 15.00 6.40 -20.48
N LEU A 41 13.73 6.79 -20.63
CA LEU A 41 13.23 8.12 -20.27
C LEU A 41 12.86 8.20 -18.78
N TYR A 42 13.80 7.86 -17.92
CA TYR A 42 13.60 7.71 -16.48
C TYR A 42 13.10 8.99 -15.78
N ALA A 43 13.48 10.16 -16.28
CA ALA A 43 13.03 11.44 -15.72
C ALA A 43 11.52 11.71 -15.96
N LEU A 44 10.94 11.14 -17.04
CA LEU A 44 9.53 11.28 -17.38
C LEU A 44 8.65 10.18 -16.75
N ALA A 45 9.23 9.04 -16.39
CA ALA A 45 8.48 7.92 -15.80
C ALA A 45 7.69 8.31 -14.54
N PRO A 46 8.21 9.07 -13.56
CA PRO A 46 7.42 9.52 -12.40
C PRO A 46 6.20 10.36 -12.78
N LEU A 47 6.28 11.16 -13.86
CA LEU A 47 5.14 11.96 -14.33
C LEU A 47 4.02 11.07 -14.88
N ALA A 48 4.36 9.92 -15.49
CA ALA A 48 3.38 8.95 -15.98
C ALA A 48 2.63 8.23 -14.84
N LEU A 49 3.15 8.22 -13.60
CA LEU A 49 2.42 7.69 -12.46
C LEU A 49 1.25 8.57 -12.03
N ILE A 50 1.27 9.87 -12.33
CA ILE A 50 0.19 10.80 -11.98
C ILE A 50 -1.14 10.34 -12.60
N PRO A 51 -1.24 10.12 -13.93
CA PRO A 51 -2.48 9.61 -14.52
C PRO A 51 -2.83 8.20 -14.03
N VAL A 52 -1.86 7.32 -13.78
CA VAL A 52 -2.13 5.99 -13.20
C VAL A 52 -2.84 6.14 -11.85
N VAL A 53 -2.25 6.89 -10.91
CA VAL A 53 -2.83 7.11 -9.58
C VAL A 53 -4.20 7.80 -9.68
N GLY A 54 -4.33 8.83 -10.52
CA GLY A 54 -5.58 9.58 -10.70
C GLY A 54 -6.71 8.70 -11.26
N LEU A 55 -6.42 7.88 -12.27
CA LEU A 55 -7.39 6.97 -12.89
C LEU A 55 -7.80 5.83 -11.95
N VAL A 56 -6.85 5.23 -11.24
CA VAL A 56 -7.12 4.20 -10.21
C VAL A 56 -7.95 4.79 -9.08
N TRP A 57 -7.61 6.00 -8.61
CA TRP A 57 -8.40 6.72 -7.61
C TRP A 57 -9.84 6.97 -8.07
N MET A 58 -10.01 7.45 -9.28
CA MET A 58 -11.34 7.69 -9.86
C MET A 58 -12.13 6.39 -10.03
N TRP A 59 -11.46 5.30 -10.43
CA TRP A 59 -12.08 3.98 -10.55
C TRP A 59 -12.51 3.44 -9.18
N ALA A 60 -11.62 3.50 -8.19
CA ALA A 60 -11.93 3.08 -6.82
C ALA A 60 -13.13 3.85 -6.25
N ARG A 61 -13.17 5.18 -6.43
CA ARG A 61 -14.29 6.04 -5.99
C ARG A 61 -15.62 5.68 -6.62
N ARG A 62 -15.63 5.36 -7.92
CA ARG A 62 -16.87 4.94 -8.61
C ARG A 62 -17.35 3.58 -8.13
N SER A 63 -16.43 2.70 -7.73
CA SER A 63 -16.76 1.39 -7.20
C SER A 63 -17.33 1.44 -5.77
N THR A 64 -16.95 2.44 -4.96
CA THR A 64 -17.43 2.59 -3.57
C THR A 64 -18.88 3.06 -3.48
N VAL A 65 -19.40 3.79 -4.47
CA VAL A 65 -20.81 4.21 -4.49
C VAL A 65 -21.77 3.00 -4.50
N VAL A 66 -21.34 1.85 -5.03
CA VAL A 66 -22.13 0.60 -5.05
C VAL A 66 -22.01 -0.16 -3.71
N ASN A 67 -21.18 0.32 -2.78
CA ASN A 67 -20.84 -0.36 -1.53
C ASN A 67 -21.72 0.01 -0.34
N THR A 68 -22.86 0.61 -0.56
CA THR A 68 -23.80 0.87 0.54
C THR A 68 -24.30 -0.43 1.14
N ARG A 69 -24.30 -0.51 2.49
CA ARG A 69 -24.92 -1.60 3.27
C ARG A 69 -26.44 -1.62 3.12
N GLU A 70 -26.97 -1.05 2.07
CA GLU A 70 -28.41 -0.99 1.83
C GLU A 70 -28.94 -2.35 1.45
N ARG A 71 -29.95 -2.79 2.18
CA ARG A 71 -30.80 -3.89 1.75
C ARG A 71 -31.74 -3.37 0.68
N VAL A 72 -31.67 -3.94 -0.50
CA VAL A 72 -32.55 -3.61 -1.62
C VAL A 72 -33.80 -4.47 -1.55
N GLU A 73 -34.97 -3.87 -1.68
CA GLU A 73 -36.22 -4.58 -1.79
C GLU A 73 -36.34 -5.19 -3.19
N VAL A 74 -36.25 -6.52 -3.27
CA VAL A 74 -36.24 -7.28 -4.53
C VAL A 74 -37.64 -7.75 -4.91
N ALA A 75 -38.49 -7.95 -3.90
CA ALA A 75 -39.90 -8.29 -4.02
C ALA A 75 -40.67 -7.75 -2.80
N PRO A 76 -41.98 -7.58 -2.86
CA PRO A 76 -42.77 -7.14 -1.72
C PRO A 76 -42.43 -7.91 -0.45
N GLY A 77 -41.87 -7.23 0.56
CA GLY A 77 -41.47 -7.81 1.83
C GLY A 77 -40.13 -8.56 1.84
N LEU A 78 -39.44 -8.70 0.69
CA LEU A 78 -38.13 -9.37 0.60
C LEU A 78 -37.01 -8.31 0.41
N ARG A 79 -36.30 -8.02 1.49
CA ARG A 79 -35.12 -7.14 1.49
C ARG A 79 -33.84 -7.95 1.58
N LEU A 80 -33.02 -7.91 0.55
CA LEU A 80 -31.75 -8.62 0.48
C LEU A 80 -30.56 -7.65 0.59
N PRO A 81 -29.49 -8.06 1.27
CA PRO A 81 -28.26 -7.29 1.28
C PRO A 81 -27.62 -7.27 -0.11
N VAL A 82 -26.95 -6.17 -0.45
CA VAL A 82 -26.22 -6.02 -1.72
C VAL A 82 -24.91 -6.84 -1.74
N ARG A 83 -24.50 -7.38 -0.60
CA ARG A 83 -23.28 -8.19 -0.46
C ARG A 83 -23.53 -9.37 0.47
N PRO A 84 -22.79 -10.48 0.27
CA PRO A 84 -22.84 -11.57 1.25
C PRO A 84 -22.33 -11.05 2.60
N GLU A 85 -23.14 -11.26 3.65
CA GLU A 85 -22.77 -10.92 5.03
C GLU A 85 -21.84 -12.01 5.59
N ARG A 86 -20.68 -12.22 4.94
CA ARG A 86 -19.66 -13.18 5.39
C ARG A 86 -18.44 -12.46 5.89
N GLU A 87 -17.92 -12.88 7.02
CA GLU A 87 -16.60 -12.49 7.52
C GLU A 87 -15.65 -13.70 7.42
N PRO A 88 -14.40 -13.51 6.97
CA PRO A 88 -13.82 -12.28 6.43
C PRO A 88 -14.42 -11.89 5.07
N THR A 89 -14.47 -10.58 4.78
CA THR A 89 -14.97 -10.11 3.48
C THR A 89 -14.04 -10.57 2.36
N LEU A 90 -14.59 -10.81 1.16
CA LEU A 90 -13.81 -11.24 0.00
C LEU A 90 -12.66 -10.27 -0.32
N THR A 91 -12.89 -8.96 -0.11
CA THR A 91 -11.88 -7.93 -0.30
C THR A 91 -10.71 -8.05 0.69
N LEU A 92 -10.98 -8.38 1.94
CA LEU A 92 -9.92 -8.60 2.94
C LEU A 92 -9.13 -9.88 2.65
N SER A 93 -9.80 -10.95 2.22
CA SER A 93 -9.12 -12.18 1.79
C SER A 93 -8.23 -11.93 0.58
N GLY A 94 -8.72 -11.18 -0.41
CA GLY A 94 -7.93 -10.74 -1.56
C GLY A 94 -6.71 -9.90 -1.16
N MET A 95 -6.87 -9.00 -0.19
CA MET A 95 -5.75 -8.22 0.37
C MET A 95 -4.69 -9.13 1.00
N HIS A 96 -5.08 -10.13 1.79
CA HIS A 96 -4.11 -11.06 2.38
C HIS A 96 -3.36 -11.88 1.32
N CYS A 97 -4.05 -12.34 0.26
CA CYS A 97 -3.38 -13.02 -0.86
C CYS A 97 -2.38 -12.09 -1.57
N LEU A 98 -2.76 -10.82 -1.80
CA LEU A 98 -1.87 -9.83 -2.37
C LEU A 98 -0.62 -9.61 -1.50
N LEU A 99 -0.80 -9.39 -0.19
CA LEU A 99 0.31 -9.17 0.73
C LEU A 99 1.22 -10.39 0.84
N PHE A 100 0.67 -11.61 0.74
CA PHE A 100 1.48 -12.83 0.70
C PHE A 100 2.34 -12.90 -0.56
N ALA A 101 1.75 -12.68 -1.73
CA ALA A 101 2.48 -12.67 -3.00
C ALA A 101 3.57 -11.58 -3.03
N ASP A 102 3.25 -10.40 -2.54
CA ASP A 102 4.18 -9.29 -2.39
C ASP A 102 5.31 -9.62 -1.39
N GLY A 103 4.98 -10.30 -0.28
CA GLY A 103 5.97 -10.79 0.69
C GLY A 103 6.97 -11.79 0.10
N VAL A 104 6.54 -12.65 -0.82
CA VAL A 104 7.43 -13.56 -1.55
C VAL A 104 8.40 -12.77 -2.44
N PHE A 105 7.91 -11.74 -3.13
CA PHE A 105 8.76 -10.86 -3.90
C PHE A 105 9.78 -10.12 -3.01
N PHE A 106 9.35 -9.56 -1.88
CA PHE A 106 10.23 -8.92 -0.92
C PHE A 106 11.29 -9.86 -0.36
N ALA A 107 10.90 -11.10 -0.01
CA ALA A 107 11.84 -12.12 0.45
C ALA A 107 12.90 -12.44 -0.62
N SER A 108 12.53 -12.42 -1.91
CA SER A 108 13.48 -12.61 -3.02
C SER A 108 14.51 -11.48 -3.10
N LEU A 109 14.11 -10.22 -2.83
CA LEU A 109 15.04 -9.10 -2.76
C LEU A 109 16.03 -9.25 -1.59
N LEU A 110 15.52 -9.63 -0.41
CA LEU A 110 16.35 -9.87 0.77
C LEU A 110 17.32 -11.05 0.56
N PHE A 111 16.83 -12.13 -0.08
CA PHE A 111 17.68 -13.25 -0.46
C PHE A 111 18.78 -12.82 -1.42
N GLY A 112 18.46 -12.02 -2.46
CA GLY A 112 19.44 -11.48 -3.40
C GLY A 112 20.52 -10.66 -2.70
N LEU A 113 20.11 -9.83 -1.73
CA LEU A 113 21.03 -9.03 -0.92
C LEU A 113 21.96 -9.94 -0.08
N ALA A 114 21.40 -10.94 0.61
CA ALA A 114 22.17 -11.90 1.41
C ALA A 114 23.11 -12.75 0.54
N PHE A 115 22.62 -13.23 -0.61
CA PHE A 115 23.42 -14.00 -1.55
C PHE A 115 24.65 -13.22 -2.04
N LEU A 116 24.45 -11.96 -2.45
CA LEU A 116 25.56 -11.13 -2.93
C LEU A 116 26.60 -10.86 -1.83
N SER A 117 26.16 -10.70 -0.58
CA SER A 117 27.09 -10.49 0.53
C SER A 117 27.90 -11.74 0.92
N LEU A 118 27.33 -12.95 0.70
CA LEU A 118 27.96 -14.22 1.08
C LEU A 118 28.83 -14.83 -0.04
N VAL A 119 28.39 -14.69 -1.30
CA VAL A 119 28.96 -15.44 -2.44
C VAL A 119 29.91 -14.57 -3.27
N SER A 120 29.81 -13.27 -3.20
CA SER A 120 30.73 -12.35 -3.87
C SER A 120 31.63 -11.67 -2.83
N PRO A 121 32.73 -12.33 -2.39
CA PRO A 121 33.74 -11.69 -1.56
C PRO A 121 34.62 -10.76 -2.40
N GLY A 122 33.98 -9.87 -3.15
CA GLY A 122 34.64 -8.74 -3.76
C GLY A 122 35.24 -7.83 -2.69
N PRO A 123 36.04 -6.82 -3.07
CA PRO A 123 36.47 -5.80 -2.12
C PRO A 123 35.24 -5.33 -1.37
N ALA A 124 35.32 -5.41 -0.02
CA ALA A 124 34.21 -5.18 0.90
C ALA A 124 33.32 -4.10 0.34
N LEU A 125 32.03 -4.42 0.13
CA LEU A 125 31.07 -3.44 -0.38
C LEU A 125 31.39 -2.15 0.31
N PRO A 126 31.74 -1.04 -0.39
CA PRO A 126 32.26 0.14 0.25
C PRO A 126 31.32 0.44 1.40
N ALA A 127 31.87 0.43 2.61
CA ALA A 127 31.08 0.50 3.82
C ALA A 127 30.21 1.73 3.64
N TRP A 128 28.92 1.52 3.41
CA TRP A 128 27.97 2.61 3.32
C TRP A 128 27.99 3.28 4.68
N GLN A 129 28.78 4.32 4.80
CA GLN A 129 28.88 5.17 5.97
C GLN A 129 28.07 6.44 5.72
N PRO A 130 26.74 6.37 5.87
CA PRO A 130 25.96 7.58 5.98
C PRO A 130 26.49 8.35 7.21
N ALA A 131 26.26 9.66 7.22
CA ALA A 131 26.42 10.43 8.46
C ALA A 131 25.52 9.77 9.52
N PHE A 132 26.10 8.84 10.26
CA PHE A 132 25.41 7.80 11.06
C PHE A 132 24.29 8.38 11.93
N ALA A 133 24.55 9.52 12.58
CA ALA A 133 23.56 10.14 13.46
C ALA A 133 22.32 10.65 12.70
N VAL A 134 22.49 11.34 11.57
CA VAL A 134 21.37 11.91 10.80
C VAL A 134 20.52 10.81 10.19
N THR A 135 21.16 9.76 9.69
CA THR A 135 20.44 8.61 9.12
C THR A 135 19.73 7.79 10.17
N ALA A 136 20.34 7.53 11.31
CA ALA A 136 19.72 6.80 12.41
C ALA A 136 18.48 7.53 12.95
N VAL A 137 18.58 8.85 13.16
CA VAL A 137 17.44 9.68 13.60
C VAL A 137 16.35 9.70 12.53
N GLY A 138 16.71 9.87 11.25
CA GLY A 138 15.76 9.84 10.15
C GLY A 138 15.02 8.50 10.03
N VAL A 139 15.75 7.39 10.09
CA VAL A 139 15.17 6.03 10.05
C VAL A 139 14.28 5.76 11.27
N ALA A 140 14.73 6.10 12.48
CA ALA A 140 13.92 5.94 13.69
C ALA A 140 12.64 6.80 13.63
N GLY A 141 12.76 8.05 13.16
CA GLY A 141 11.62 8.95 12.94
C GLY A 141 10.64 8.40 11.92
N MET A 142 11.11 7.88 10.80
CA MET A 142 10.29 7.22 9.79
C MET A 142 9.51 6.04 10.37
N LEU A 143 10.18 5.11 11.05
CA LEU A 143 9.53 3.93 11.66
C LEU A 143 8.51 4.34 12.74
N ALA A 144 8.84 5.34 13.56
CA ALA A 144 7.92 5.88 14.56
C ALA A 144 6.66 6.50 13.91
N LEU A 145 6.81 7.23 12.82
CA LEU A 145 5.71 7.81 12.06
C LEU A 145 4.84 6.74 11.39
N LEU A 146 5.45 5.69 10.81
CA LEU A 146 4.70 4.55 10.26
C LEU A 146 3.91 3.82 11.36
N ALA A 147 4.51 3.60 12.51
CA ALA A 147 3.83 3.02 13.68
C ALA A 147 2.69 3.91 14.17
N LEU A 148 2.90 5.22 14.27
CA LEU A 148 1.87 6.20 14.63
C LEU A 148 0.71 6.19 13.62
N GLY A 149 1.00 6.22 12.33
CA GLY A 149 -0.02 6.14 11.27
C GLY A 149 -0.88 4.89 11.39
N ASN A 150 -0.24 3.73 11.63
CA ASN A 150 -0.92 2.46 11.85
C ASN A 150 -1.80 2.47 13.11
N LEU A 151 -1.30 3.00 14.23
CA LEU A 151 -2.08 3.16 15.46
C LEU A 151 -3.30 4.06 15.25
N LEU A 152 -3.14 5.17 14.53
CA LEU A 152 -4.23 6.09 14.23
C LEU A 152 -5.29 5.46 13.33
N THR A 153 -4.88 4.65 12.35
CA THR A 153 -5.82 3.89 11.50
C THR A 153 -6.56 2.82 12.31
N GLY A 154 -5.89 2.12 13.22
CA GLY A 154 -6.53 1.18 14.15
C GLY A 154 -7.57 1.87 15.05
N ARG A 155 -7.24 3.04 15.60
CA ARG A 155 -8.19 3.87 16.36
C ARG A 155 -9.36 4.35 15.49
N ALA A 156 -9.10 4.71 14.24
CA ALA A 156 -10.16 5.09 13.30
C ALA A 156 -11.13 3.94 13.05
N LEU A 157 -10.62 2.72 12.88
CA LEU A 157 -11.43 1.52 12.71
C LEU A 157 -12.33 1.27 13.92
N SER A 158 -11.77 1.24 15.13
CA SER A 158 -12.54 1.05 16.38
C SER A 158 -13.60 2.12 16.58
N ARG A 159 -13.30 3.38 16.25
CA ARG A 159 -14.27 4.49 16.32
C ARG A 159 -15.40 4.30 15.31
N THR A 160 -15.08 3.90 14.09
CA THR A 160 -16.08 3.68 13.03
C THR A 160 -16.99 2.50 13.37
N GLU A 161 -16.44 1.40 13.90
CA GLU A 161 -17.22 0.25 14.38
C GLU A 161 -18.13 0.62 15.56
N ALA A 162 -17.73 1.58 16.39
CA ALA A 162 -18.56 2.15 17.45
C ALA A 162 -19.53 3.26 16.96
N GLY A 163 -19.67 3.48 15.65
CA GLY A 163 -20.54 4.52 15.08
C GLY A 163 -20.06 5.96 15.31
N ARG A 164 -18.76 6.17 15.62
CA ARG A 164 -18.19 7.47 15.93
C ARG A 164 -17.36 8.02 14.78
N PRO A 165 -17.29 9.35 14.59
CA PRO A 165 -16.49 9.97 13.53
C PRO A 165 -14.99 9.72 13.77
N ALA A 166 -14.28 9.32 12.70
CA ALA A 166 -12.87 8.96 12.72
C ALA A 166 -11.95 9.91 11.94
N ARG A 167 -12.49 11.02 11.38
CA ARG A 167 -11.78 11.93 10.46
C ARG A 167 -10.47 12.46 11.00
N ALA A 168 -10.40 12.84 12.27
CA ALA A 168 -9.16 13.33 12.89
C ALA A 168 -8.07 12.26 12.95
N CYS A 169 -8.44 11.02 13.30
CA CYS A 169 -7.48 9.91 13.30
C CYS A 169 -6.96 9.61 11.88
N LEU A 170 -7.84 9.64 10.88
CA LEU A 170 -7.48 9.43 9.48
C LEU A 170 -6.60 10.54 8.92
N ALA A 171 -6.89 11.80 9.25
CA ALA A 171 -6.04 12.93 8.87
C ALA A 171 -4.66 12.84 9.51
N GLY A 172 -4.59 12.46 10.79
CA GLY A 172 -3.33 12.21 11.48
C GLY A 172 -2.54 11.07 10.88
N SER A 173 -3.21 9.96 10.50
CA SER A 173 -2.57 8.84 9.80
C SER A 173 -2.01 9.25 8.45
N ALA A 174 -2.77 9.99 7.64
CA ALA A 174 -2.30 10.51 6.35
C ALA A 174 -1.10 11.46 6.53
N GLY A 175 -1.15 12.36 7.51
CA GLY A 175 -0.03 13.25 7.85
C GLY A 175 1.23 12.50 8.26
N ALA A 176 1.10 11.46 9.10
CA ALA A 176 2.21 10.63 9.52
C ALA A 176 2.86 9.89 8.33
N HIS A 177 2.07 9.28 7.44
CA HIS A 177 2.59 8.61 6.25
C HIS A 177 3.21 9.60 5.25
N LEU A 178 2.66 10.82 5.12
CA LEU A 178 3.25 11.86 4.25
C LEU A 178 4.64 12.26 4.76
N VAL A 179 4.78 12.54 6.05
CA VAL A 179 6.09 12.90 6.63
C VAL A 179 7.06 11.73 6.54
N ALA A 180 6.61 10.50 6.80
CA ALA A 180 7.43 9.30 6.63
C ALA A 180 7.93 9.15 5.18
N LEU A 181 7.06 9.38 4.18
CA LEU A 181 7.43 9.35 2.76
C LEU A 181 8.47 10.41 2.42
N VAL A 182 8.31 11.64 2.92
CA VAL A 182 9.30 12.71 2.72
C VAL A 182 10.65 12.30 3.30
N ILE A 183 10.68 11.71 4.50
CA ILE A 183 11.93 11.23 5.11
C ILE A 183 12.56 10.14 4.24
N VAL A 184 11.79 9.15 3.75
CA VAL A 184 12.31 8.11 2.86
C VAL A 184 12.93 8.71 1.61
N VAL A 185 12.25 9.65 0.96
CA VAL A 185 12.75 10.29 -0.26
C VAL A 185 14.02 11.08 0.01
N VAL A 186 14.07 11.88 1.09
CA VAL A 186 15.26 12.66 1.47
C VAL A 186 16.44 11.74 1.79
N LEU A 187 16.22 10.67 2.54
CA LEU A 187 17.26 9.68 2.84
C LEU A 187 17.72 8.95 1.57
N ALA A 188 16.79 8.57 0.70
CA ALA A 188 17.13 7.91 -0.56
C ALA A 188 17.98 8.81 -1.47
N LEU A 189 17.58 10.06 -1.68
CA LEU A 189 18.31 11.01 -2.52
C LEU A 189 19.68 11.38 -1.94
N GLY A 190 19.80 11.45 -0.61
CA GLY A 190 21.05 11.88 0.04
C GLY A 190 22.03 10.75 0.38
N GLN A 191 21.56 9.50 0.43
CA GLN A 191 22.32 8.41 1.05
C GLN A 191 22.43 7.14 0.19
N LEU A 192 21.61 6.98 -0.86
CA LEU A 192 21.73 5.79 -1.70
C LEU A 192 23.00 5.87 -2.54
N PRO A 193 23.81 4.80 -2.55
CA PRO A 193 24.92 4.71 -3.48
C PRO A 193 24.39 4.59 -4.92
N ASP A 194 25.26 4.92 -5.88
CA ASP A 194 24.94 4.79 -7.30
C ASP A 194 24.65 3.33 -7.67
N PRO A 195 23.41 2.96 -8.03
CA PRO A 195 23.03 1.59 -8.30
C PRO A 195 23.71 0.98 -9.53
N THR A 196 24.38 1.79 -10.35
CA THR A 196 25.06 1.32 -11.57
C THR A 196 26.49 0.82 -11.29
N ARG A 197 27.04 1.09 -10.12
CA ARG A 197 28.43 0.75 -9.79
C ARG A 197 28.61 -0.70 -9.38
N HIS A 198 27.73 -1.21 -8.51
CA HIS A 198 27.83 -2.58 -7.99
C HIS A 198 26.46 -3.23 -7.86
N ALA A 199 26.39 -4.55 -8.07
CA ALA A 199 25.14 -5.31 -7.93
C ALA A 199 24.53 -5.18 -6.52
N GLY A 200 25.37 -5.12 -5.46
CA GLY A 200 24.91 -4.91 -4.08
C GLY A 200 24.24 -3.55 -3.88
N ASP A 201 24.77 -2.49 -4.51
CA ASP A 201 24.18 -1.16 -4.45
C ASP A 201 22.84 -1.10 -5.21
N ALA A 202 22.76 -1.79 -6.36
CA ALA A 202 21.51 -1.91 -7.11
C ALA A 202 20.42 -2.61 -6.28
N VAL A 203 20.74 -3.70 -5.59
CA VAL A 203 19.77 -4.42 -4.74
C VAL A 203 19.38 -3.59 -3.51
N ARG A 204 20.32 -2.86 -2.87
CA ARG A 204 19.99 -1.92 -1.78
C ARG A 204 19.05 -0.83 -2.27
N ALA A 205 19.35 -0.22 -3.41
CA ALA A 205 18.48 0.79 -4.01
C ALA A 205 17.09 0.23 -4.33
N ALA A 206 17.00 -1.01 -4.84
CA ALA A 206 15.74 -1.68 -5.09
C ALA A 206 14.93 -1.91 -3.79
N ILE A 207 15.57 -2.34 -2.70
CA ILE A 207 14.93 -2.54 -1.40
C ILE A 207 14.39 -1.21 -0.84
N VAL A 208 15.18 -0.13 -0.92
CA VAL A 208 14.75 1.19 -0.44
C VAL A 208 13.61 1.74 -1.30
N ALA A 209 13.69 1.61 -2.62
CA ALA A 209 12.63 2.01 -3.54
C ALA A 209 11.35 1.23 -3.29
N TYR A 210 11.46 -0.08 -3.05
CA TYR A 210 10.35 -0.96 -2.70
C TYR A 210 9.68 -0.53 -1.39
N ALA A 211 10.46 -0.30 -0.33
CA ALA A 211 9.93 0.20 0.94
C ALA A 211 9.27 1.58 0.77
N GLY A 212 9.88 2.47 0.01
CA GLY A 212 9.33 3.79 -0.31
C GLY A 212 7.99 3.71 -1.06
N LEU A 213 7.87 2.78 -2.03
CA LEU A 213 6.62 2.51 -2.74
C LEU A 213 5.52 2.06 -1.77
N HIS A 214 5.84 1.18 -0.81
CA HIS A 214 4.88 0.73 0.21
C HIS A 214 4.39 1.87 1.09
N VAL A 215 5.28 2.78 1.49
CA VAL A 215 4.91 3.99 2.25
C VAL A 215 4.02 4.91 1.41
N ALA A 216 4.31 5.09 0.11
CA ALA A 216 3.48 5.88 -0.79
C ALA A 216 2.07 5.27 -0.94
N VAL A 217 1.96 3.95 -1.09
CA VAL A 217 0.67 3.25 -1.16
C VAL A 217 -0.07 3.34 0.18
N ALA A 218 0.62 3.24 1.33
CA ALA A 218 0.01 3.44 2.65
C ALA A 218 -0.57 4.87 2.81
N LEU A 219 0.13 5.88 2.30
CA LEU A 219 -0.38 7.25 2.22
C LEU A 219 -1.63 7.33 1.34
N LEU A 220 -1.61 6.73 0.14
CA LEU A 220 -2.77 6.71 -0.77
C LEU A 220 -3.99 6.05 -0.12
N PHE A 221 -3.82 4.93 0.58
CA PHE A 221 -4.90 4.31 1.36
C PHE A 221 -5.45 5.26 2.43
N SER A 222 -4.57 5.92 3.19
CA SER A 222 -4.99 6.87 4.24
C SER A 222 -5.77 8.05 3.67
N LEU A 223 -5.31 8.61 2.55
CA LEU A 223 -5.99 9.70 1.85
C LEU A 223 -7.33 9.27 1.25
N PHE A 224 -7.39 8.06 0.66
CA PHE A 224 -8.61 7.51 0.08
C PHE A 224 -9.70 7.34 1.15
N VAL A 225 -9.37 6.69 2.27
CA VAL A 225 -10.32 6.47 3.36
C VAL A 225 -10.73 7.79 4.03
N LEU A 226 -9.81 8.75 4.12
CA LEU A 226 -10.13 10.10 4.61
C LEU A 226 -11.11 10.83 3.68
N ASP A 227 -10.92 10.73 2.36
CA ASP A 227 -11.82 11.31 1.37
C ASP A 227 -13.23 10.69 1.47
N GLU A 228 -13.31 9.36 1.58
CA GLU A 228 -14.57 8.65 1.79
C GLU A 228 -15.26 9.08 3.10
N ALA A 229 -14.50 9.18 4.20
CA ALA A 229 -15.01 9.62 5.48
C ALA A 229 -15.47 11.09 5.49
N ARG A 230 -14.97 11.94 4.58
CA ARG A 230 -15.44 13.32 4.41
C ARG A 230 -16.78 13.38 3.70
N ARG A 231 -17.10 12.43 2.84
CA ARG A 231 -18.33 12.38 2.04
C ARG A 231 -19.45 11.64 2.76
N ALA A 232 -19.10 10.57 3.48
CA ALA A 232 -20.03 9.79 4.26
C ALA A 232 -19.97 10.18 5.75
N ALA A 233 -21.03 9.90 6.50
CA ALA A 233 -21.04 10.09 7.95
C ALA A 233 -20.00 9.20 8.65
N LEU A 234 -19.78 7.99 8.14
CA LEU A 234 -18.81 7.01 8.63
C LEU A 234 -17.91 6.54 7.48
N ALA A 235 -16.66 6.22 7.81
CA ALA A 235 -15.73 5.64 6.86
C ALA A 235 -16.12 4.17 6.53
N PRO A 236 -15.88 3.67 5.29
CA PRO A 236 -16.14 2.29 4.94
C PRO A 236 -15.19 1.36 5.71
N THR A 237 -15.76 0.45 6.52
CA THR A 237 -15.00 -0.46 7.39
C THR A 237 -14.06 -1.39 6.61
N ASP A 238 -14.49 -1.89 5.44
CA ASP A 238 -13.67 -2.76 4.60
C ASP A 238 -12.43 -2.04 4.05
N ALA A 239 -12.59 -0.79 3.59
CA ALA A 239 -11.46 0.02 3.14
C ALA A 239 -10.49 0.32 4.29
N LEU A 240 -11.01 0.58 5.51
CA LEU A 240 -10.20 0.75 6.71
C LEU A 240 -9.44 -0.51 7.10
N ARG A 241 -10.08 -1.69 7.06
CA ARG A 241 -9.44 -2.98 7.36
C ARG A 241 -8.33 -3.30 6.37
N ASN A 242 -8.59 -3.10 5.07
CA ASN A 242 -7.60 -3.28 4.02
C ASN A 242 -6.42 -2.30 4.15
N GLY A 243 -6.72 -1.03 4.40
CA GLY A 243 -5.70 -0.02 4.65
C GLY A 243 -4.84 -0.32 5.88
N ALA A 244 -5.46 -0.79 6.98
CA ALA A 244 -4.74 -1.20 8.19
C ALA A 244 -3.86 -2.44 7.95
N ALA A 245 -4.31 -3.42 7.15
CA ALA A 245 -3.51 -4.58 6.77
C ALA A 245 -2.28 -4.15 5.96
N TRP A 246 -2.47 -3.30 4.95
CA TRP A 246 -1.37 -2.74 4.15
C TRP A 246 -0.37 -1.96 5.00
N GLN A 247 -0.83 -1.09 5.91
CA GLN A 247 0.05 -0.27 6.75
C GLN A 247 0.88 -1.10 7.72
N ARG A 248 0.31 -2.18 8.30
CA ARG A 248 1.06 -3.13 9.15
C ARG A 248 2.15 -3.82 8.36
N TYR A 249 1.81 -4.27 7.16
CA TYR A 249 2.76 -4.88 6.25
C TYR A 249 3.86 -3.88 5.84
N THR A 250 3.51 -2.63 5.52
CA THR A 250 4.48 -1.56 5.22
C THR A 250 5.46 -1.34 6.37
N LEU A 251 4.98 -1.33 7.60
CA LEU A 251 5.85 -1.19 8.77
C LEU A 251 6.82 -2.37 8.90
N ALA A 252 6.35 -3.61 8.65
CA ALA A 252 7.21 -4.79 8.64
C ALA A 252 8.25 -4.74 7.52
N VAL A 253 7.86 -4.39 6.30
CA VAL A 253 8.76 -4.21 5.15
C VAL A 253 9.83 -3.16 5.46
N ALA A 254 9.42 -1.98 5.96
CA ALA A 254 10.36 -0.92 6.30
C ALA A 254 11.34 -1.35 7.40
N GLY A 255 10.85 -1.99 8.46
CA GLY A 255 11.69 -2.48 9.55
C GLY A 255 12.70 -3.54 9.09
N LEU A 256 12.24 -4.54 8.32
CA LEU A 256 13.12 -5.58 7.78
C LEU A 256 14.12 -5.02 6.76
N SER A 257 13.74 -4.04 5.93
CA SER A 257 14.66 -3.37 5.00
C SER A 257 15.78 -2.67 5.76
N VAL A 258 15.45 -1.95 6.82
CA VAL A 258 16.43 -1.27 7.69
C VAL A 258 17.36 -2.29 8.33
N LEU A 259 16.83 -3.37 8.92
CA LEU A 259 17.63 -4.42 9.56
C LEU A 259 18.57 -5.11 8.56
N ALA A 260 18.06 -5.42 7.35
CA ALA A 260 18.85 -6.10 6.33
C ALA A 260 20.02 -5.22 5.83
N ILE A 261 19.77 -3.93 5.61
CA ILE A 261 20.81 -2.97 5.17
C ILE A 261 21.81 -2.71 6.30
N TRP A 262 21.33 -2.56 7.55
CA TRP A 262 22.18 -2.34 8.71
C TRP A 262 23.09 -3.55 9.02
N ALA A 263 22.56 -4.78 8.94
CA ALA A 263 23.33 -6.01 9.18
C ALA A 263 24.53 -6.15 8.23
N GLN A 264 24.45 -5.63 7.01
CA GLN A 264 25.57 -5.63 6.07
C GLN A 264 26.67 -4.62 6.44
N GLY A 265 26.31 -3.49 7.04
CA GLY A 265 27.27 -2.50 7.51
C GLY A 265 27.98 -2.88 8.81
N ALA A 266 27.35 -3.77 9.63
CA ALA A 266 27.93 -4.22 10.88
C ALA A 266 28.90 -5.41 10.72
N GLY A 267 28.89 -6.08 9.57
CA GLY A 267 29.79 -7.20 9.26
C GLY A 267 31.04 -6.81 8.46
N ALA A 268 31.20 -5.56 8.12
CA ALA A 268 32.38 -4.99 7.44
C ALA A 268 33.26 -4.23 8.44
#